data_882197fe57c4a70c4c4974a7b640b1b9
#
_entry.id   882197fe57c4a70c4c4974a7b640b1b9
#
_cell.length_a   1.000
_cell.length_b   1.000
_cell.length_c   1.000
_cell.angle_alpha   90.00
_cell.angle_beta   90.00
_cell.angle_gamma   90.00
#
_symmetry.space_group_name_H-M   'P 1'
#
loop_
_entity.id
_entity.type
_entity.pdbx_description
1 polymer ?
#
loop_
_entity_poly.entity_id
_entity_poly.type
_entity_poly.pdbx_seq_one_letter_code
_entity_poly.pdbx_strand_id
1 'polypeptide(L)'
;MTHEIMEHSVTIWSEGSRLSAIVIRPQTEGIFPGIVLCHGWGGLKEHLARYARDFAKAGFVCLVFDYRGWGESDGRIISAAAGPMLIEAGELTVKARVVREIVDPLDQIADIRACLAWLRSEEGVDPARVGLWGSSYGGGHVVFVTGTDPDVKATVAQIGGYGHPAAPWYRELALKRAADKARARIDPPVPQGEDGAPGLKGTPDVARQYGHSPLKAAENIRVPVLFIDAEHEEYNDPSLQGSAACEIVRKHAIAERKTFPCTHYVVYDKYYTPAMELARNWFEKYL
;
A
#
# COMPACT_ATOMS: atom_id res chain seq x y z
N MET A 1 -24.13 -7.06 14.81
CA MET A 1 -25.14 -6.19 14.14
C MET A 1 -24.52 -5.67 12.87
N THR A 2 -25.29 -5.52 11.79
CA THR A 2 -24.79 -4.96 10.53
C THR A 2 -25.22 -3.52 10.44
N HIS A 3 -24.29 -2.60 10.21
CA HIS A 3 -24.59 -1.17 10.07
C HIS A 3 -25.05 -0.82 8.67
N GLU A 4 -25.95 0.15 8.54
CA GLU A 4 -26.11 0.91 7.31
C GLU A 4 -24.87 1.77 7.12
N ILE A 5 -24.45 1.98 5.87
CA ILE A 5 -23.20 2.64 5.54
C ILE A 5 -23.42 3.86 4.66
N MET A 6 -22.51 4.83 4.77
CA MET A 6 -22.40 5.97 3.87
C MET A 6 -21.01 6.05 3.27
N GLU A 7 -20.92 6.65 2.09
CA GLU A 7 -19.68 6.83 1.34
C GLU A 7 -19.56 8.28 0.88
N HIS A 8 -18.36 8.84 0.98
CA HIS A 8 -18.07 10.14 0.41
C HIS A 8 -16.61 10.25 -0.04
N SER A 9 -16.40 11.02 -1.11
CA SER A 9 -15.06 11.28 -1.64
C SER A 9 -14.34 12.33 -0.83
N VAL A 10 -13.04 12.15 -0.64
CA VAL A 10 -12.15 13.10 0.04
C VAL A 10 -10.86 13.26 -0.74
N THR A 11 -10.18 14.38 -0.52
CA THR A 11 -8.84 14.65 -1.03
C THR A 11 -7.85 14.64 0.11
N ILE A 12 -6.78 13.86 -0.03
CA ILE A 12 -5.71 13.74 0.96
C ILE A 12 -4.43 14.31 0.34
N TRP A 13 -3.70 15.14 1.09
CA TRP A 13 -2.43 15.67 0.64
C TRP A 13 -1.27 14.79 1.11
N SER A 14 -0.45 14.35 0.17
CA SER A 14 0.77 13.57 0.42
C SER A 14 1.94 14.19 -0.34
N GLU A 15 2.91 14.76 0.38
CA GLU A 15 4.12 15.35 -0.20
C GLU A 15 3.83 16.29 -1.40
N GLY A 16 2.80 17.14 -1.27
CA GLY A 16 2.39 18.09 -2.29
C GLY A 16 1.54 17.50 -3.43
N SER A 17 1.22 16.22 -3.41
CA SER A 17 0.31 15.56 -4.36
C SER A 17 -1.07 15.34 -3.73
N ARG A 18 -2.14 15.56 -4.50
CA ARG A 18 -3.51 15.24 -4.07
C ARG A 18 -3.79 13.78 -4.38
N LEU A 19 -4.22 13.05 -3.37
CA LEU A 19 -4.71 11.69 -3.49
C LEU A 19 -6.22 11.69 -3.52
N SER A 20 -6.82 10.99 -4.49
CA SER A 20 -8.25 10.71 -4.53
C SER A 20 -8.55 9.55 -3.61
N ALA A 21 -9.48 9.75 -2.67
CA ALA A 21 -9.84 8.74 -1.70
C ALA A 21 -11.36 8.72 -1.46
N ILE A 22 -11.85 7.61 -0.92
CA ILE A 22 -13.23 7.42 -0.50
C ILE A 22 -13.22 6.95 0.95
N VAL A 23 -14.02 7.62 1.80
CA VAL A 23 -14.35 7.16 3.14
C VAL A 23 -15.65 6.39 3.08
N ILE A 24 -15.67 5.19 3.66
CA ILE A 24 -16.84 4.32 3.77
C ILE A 24 -17.00 4.01 5.26
N ARG A 25 -18.15 4.36 5.84
CA ARG A 25 -18.32 4.31 7.28
C ARG A 25 -19.76 3.95 7.70
N PRO A 26 -19.98 3.49 8.94
CA PRO A 26 -21.32 3.41 9.51
C PRO A 26 -22.06 4.76 9.43
N GLN A 27 -23.32 4.72 9.08
CA GLN A 27 -24.17 5.92 9.01
C GLN A 27 -24.57 6.42 10.41
N THR A 28 -24.52 5.54 11.42
CA THR A 28 -24.84 5.87 12.82
C THR A 28 -23.74 6.72 13.44
N GLU A 29 -24.13 7.67 14.29
CA GLU A 29 -23.18 8.42 15.13
C GLU A 29 -22.44 7.49 16.09
N GLY A 30 -21.16 7.79 16.34
CA GLY A 30 -20.32 7.01 17.24
C GLY A 30 -18.84 7.22 16.96
N ILE A 31 -18.02 6.62 17.83
CA ILE A 31 -16.57 6.56 17.67
C ILE A 31 -16.19 5.13 17.28
N PHE A 32 -15.64 4.95 16.10
CA PHE A 32 -15.36 3.67 15.49
C PHE A 32 -13.84 3.47 15.27
N PRO A 33 -13.35 2.24 15.27
CA PRO A 33 -11.99 1.96 14.79
C PRO A 33 -11.86 2.25 13.31
N GLY A 34 -10.64 2.62 12.87
CA GLY A 34 -10.34 2.96 11.48
C GLY A 34 -9.49 1.92 10.77
N ILE A 35 -9.69 1.73 9.47
CA ILE A 35 -8.87 0.87 8.61
C ILE A 35 -8.50 1.62 7.33
N VAL A 36 -7.19 1.74 7.04
CA VAL A 36 -6.71 2.15 5.71
C VAL A 36 -6.49 0.89 4.87
N LEU A 37 -7.08 0.86 3.67
CA LEU A 37 -6.96 -0.25 2.73
C LEU A 37 -6.02 0.12 1.57
N CYS A 38 -5.02 -0.72 1.33
CA CYS A 38 -3.93 -0.49 0.40
C CYS A 38 -3.98 -1.50 -0.76
N HIS A 39 -4.19 -1.00 -1.99
CA HIS A 39 -4.23 -1.86 -3.17
C HIS A 39 -2.84 -2.33 -3.62
N GLY A 40 -2.82 -3.38 -4.42
CA GLY A 40 -1.61 -3.96 -4.99
C GLY A 40 -1.10 -3.22 -6.23
N TRP A 41 -0.15 -3.85 -6.90
CA TRP A 41 0.48 -3.36 -8.11
C TRP A 41 -0.57 -3.09 -9.22
N GLY A 42 -0.62 -1.84 -9.71
CA GLY A 42 -1.57 -1.44 -10.75
C GLY A 42 -3.05 -1.43 -10.34
N GLY A 43 -3.34 -1.62 -9.05
CA GLY A 43 -4.69 -1.53 -8.51
C GLY A 43 -5.20 -0.08 -8.40
N LEU A 44 -6.48 0.04 -8.07
CA LEU A 44 -7.19 1.31 -7.82
C LEU A 44 -8.08 1.16 -6.59
N LYS A 45 -8.49 2.29 -6.00
CA LYS A 45 -9.38 2.32 -4.82
C LYS A 45 -10.70 1.58 -5.04
N GLU A 46 -11.23 1.59 -6.26
CA GLU A 46 -12.47 0.89 -6.62
C GLU A 46 -12.37 -0.62 -6.43
N HIS A 47 -11.18 -1.20 -6.65
CA HIS A 47 -10.96 -2.63 -6.44
C HIS A 47 -11.08 -3.04 -4.96
N LEU A 48 -10.86 -2.10 -4.05
CA LEU A 48 -10.95 -2.32 -2.61
C LEU A 48 -12.28 -1.88 -2.00
N ALA A 49 -13.12 -1.16 -2.74
CA ALA A 49 -14.38 -0.62 -2.22
C ALA A 49 -15.31 -1.70 -1.65
N ARG A 50 -15.32 -2.91 -2.25
CA ARG A 50 -16.09 -4.05 -1.73
C ARG A 50 -15.63 -4.45 -0.32
N TYR A 51 -14.32 -4.56 -0.10
CA TYR A 51 -13.75 -4.88 1.22
C TYR A 51 -14.08 -3.79 2.25
N ALA A 52 -13.91 -2.53 1.85
CA ALA A 52 -14.19 -1.39 2.72
C ALA A 52 -15.67 -1.33 3.14
N ARG A 53 -16.60 -1.64 2.22
CA ARG A 53 -18.04 -1.74 2.53
C ARG A 53 -18.34 -2.84 3.54
N ASP A 54 -17.71 -4.00 3.40
CA ASP A 54 -17.95 -5.11 4.30
C ASP A 54 -17.34 -4.85 5.69
N PHE A 55 -16.18 -4.18 5.78
CA PHE A 55 -15.65 -3.69 7.06
C PHE A 55 -16.54 -2.59 7.67
N ALA A 56 -17.04 -1.64 6.86
CA ALA A 56 -17.89 -0.57 7.36
C ALA A 56 -19.23 -1.10 7.92
N LYS A 57 -19.82 -2.11 7.27
CA LYS A 57 -20.99 -2.82 7.83
C LYS A 57 -20.70 -3.50 9.16
N ALA A 58 -19.46 -3.88 9.42
CA ALA A 58 -19.02 -4.46 10.68
C ALA A 58 -18.65 -3.41 11.74
N GLY A 59 -18.75 -2.12 11.45
CA GLY A 59 -18.54 -1.04 12.43
C GLY A 59 -17.13 -0.40 12.34
N PHE A 60 -16.49 -0.41 11.19
CA PHE A 60 -15.21 0.27 10.96
C PHE A 60 -15.37 1.50 10.06
N VAL A 61 -14.58 2.53 10.29
CA VAL A 61 -14.40 3.62 9.32
C VAL A 61 -13.26 3.23 8.38
N CYS A 62 -13.57 3.10 7.10
CA CYS A 62 -12.64 2.59 6.09
C CYS A 62 -12.23 3.69 5.12
N LEU A 63 -10.94 3.75 4.81
CA LEU A 63 -10.37 4.65 3.82
C LEU A 63 -9.73 3.83 2.70
N VAL A 64 -10.22 4.02 1.48
CA VAL A 64 -9.59 3.51 0.24
C VAL A 64 -9.11 4.69 -0.59
N PHE A 65 -7.98 4.55 -1.27
CA PHE A 65 -7.37 5.66 -2.02
C PHE A 65 -6.58 5.15 -3.23
N ASP A 66 -6.35 6.03 -4.20
CA ASP A 66 -5.40 5.81 -5.29
C ASP A 66 -4.03 6.37 -4.89
N TYR A 67 -2.97 5.59 -5.06
CA TYR A 67 -1.61 6.10 -4.90
C TYR A 67 -1.33 7.24 -5.89
N ARG A 68 -0.39 8.14 -5.56
CA ARG A 68 0.02 9.21 -6.50
C ARG A 68 0.40 8.63 -7.86
N GLY A 69 -0.06 9.29 -8.91
CA GLY A 69 0.13 8.85 -10.28
C GLY A 69 -0.80 7.74 -10.74
N TRP A 70 -1.71 7.26 -9.89
CA TRP A 70 -2.72 6.24 -10.22
C TRP A 70 -4.13 6.79 -10.14
N GLY A 71 -5.05 6.16 -10.85
CA GLY A 71 -6.47 6.50 -10.84
C GLY A 71 -6.71 8.00 -10.99
N GLU A 72 -7.40 8.58 -10.03
CA GLU A 72 -7.76 10.01 -10.00
C GLU A 72 -6.78 10.86 -9.16
N SER A 73 -5.73 10.25 -8.59
CA SER A 73 -4.70 10.96 -7.83
C SER A 73 -3.76 11.74 -8.76
N ASP A 74 -3.21 12.85 -8.28
CA ASP A 74 -2.21 13.64 -9.00
C ASP A 74 -0.98 12.81 -9.35
N GLY A 75 -0.44 13.04 -10.55
CA GLY A 75 0.85 12.48 -10.95
C GLY A 75 2.02 13.32 -10.46
N ARG A 76 3.19 12.73 -10.43
CA ARG A 76 4.44 13.45 -10.15
C ARG A 76 4.70 14.48 -11.24
N ILE A 77 4.99 15.71 -10.84
CA ILE A 77 5.34 16.81 -11.76
C ILE A 77 6.87 16.88 -11.88
N ILE A 78 7.37 16.85 -13.11
CA ILE A 78 8.78 17.00 -13.43
C ILE A 78 8.96 18.23 -14.32
N SER A 79 9.86 19.14 -13.93
CA SER A 79 10.20 20.29 -14.79
C SER A 79 10.69 19.79 -16.14
N ALA A 80 10.14 20.35 -17.24
CA ALA A 80 10.50 20.01 -18.60
C ALA A 80 11.56 20.98 -19.19
N ALA A 81 11.96 21.99 -18.43
CA ALA A 81 12.92 22.99 -18.89
C ALA A 81 14.27 22.79 -18.20
N ALA A 82 15.34 22.78 -18.99
CA ALA A 82 16.65 23.15 -18.51
C ALA A 82 16.64 24.64 -18.26
N GLY A 83 16.39 25.04 -17.03
CA GLY A 83 16.35 26.44 -16.60
C GLY A 83 17.41 26.72 -15.54
N PRO A 84 17.60 28.00 -15.18
CA PRO A 84 18.49 28.37 -14.10
C PRO A 84 18.08 27.68 -12.81
N MET A 85 19.06 27.35 -11.97
CA MET A 85 18.83 26.79 -10.65
C MET A 85 17.98 27.78 -9.84
N LEU A 86 16.87 27.28 -9.24
CA LEU A 86 16.05 28.06 -8.34
C LEU A 86 16.76 28.19 -7.00
N ILE A 87 17.10 29.39 -6.62
CA ILE A 87 17.86 29.70 -5.40
C ILE A 87 17.03 30.41 -4.33
N GLU A 88 15.82 30.83 -4.69
CA GLU A 88 14.91 31.53 -3.78
C GLU A 88 13.60 30.76 -3.62
N ALA A 89 13.06 30.78 -2.39
CA ALA A 89 11.74 30.24 -2.11
C ALA A 89 10.65 31.17 -2.65
N GLY A 90 9.60 30.59 -3.23
CA GLY A 90 8.48 31.38 -3.76
C GLY A 90 7.66 30.60 -4.79
N GLU A 91 6.71 31.28 -5.39
CA GLU A 91 5.89 30.76 -6.47
C GLU A 91 6.54 31.05 -7.82
N LEU A 92 6.44 30.08 -8.72
CA LEU A 92 6.88 30.26 -10.10
C LEU A 92 6.01 29.47 -11.07
N THR A 93 5.96 29.92 -12.31
CA THR A 93 5.34 29.18 -13.41
C THR A 93 6.40 28.41 -14.17
N VAL A 94 6.22 27.09 -14.30
CA VAL A 94 7.15 26.22 -15.02
C VAL A 94 6.41 25.41 -16.08
N LYS A 95 7.09 25.10 -17.19
CA LYS A 95 6.67 24.04 -18.10
C LYS A 95 7.04 22.69 -17.47
N ALA A 96 6.05 21.85 -17.25
CA ALA A 96 6.23 20.58 -16.57
C ALA A 96 5.60 19.41 -17.35
N ARG A 97 6.09 18.20 -17.07
CA ARG A 97 5.47 16.94 -17.48
C ARG A 97 4.87 16.26 -16.27
N VAL A 98 3.74 15.60 -16.47
CA VAL A 98 3.11 14.73 -15.47
C VAL A 98 3.56 13.29 -15.76
N VAL A 99 4.11 12.63 -14.76
CA VAL A 99 4.49 11.20 -14.81
C VAL A 99 3.48 10.40 -14.02
N ARG A 100 2.94 9.37 -14.64
CA ARG A 100 1.90 8.51 -14.05
C ARG A 100 2.30 7.04 -14.13
N GLU A 101 1.59 6.23 -13.34
CA GLU A 101 1.69 4.76 -13.37
C GLU A 101 3.10 4.25 -13.06
N ILE A 102 3.77 4.92 -12.11
CA ILE A 102 5.03 4.47 -11.55
C ILE A 102 4.75 3.63 -10.29
N VAL A 103 5.37 2.46 -10.22
CA VAL A 103 5.36 1.62 -9.02
C VAL A 103 6.60 1.96 -8.21
N ASP A 104 6.44 2.93 -7.32
CA ASP A 104 7.48 3.45 -6.46
C ASP A 104 7.11 3.21 -4.99
N PRO A 105 7.75 2.25 -4.30
CA PRO A 105 7.36 1.89 -2.95
C PRO A 105 7.55 3.02 -1.95
N LEU A 106 8.52 3.92 -2.15
CA LEU A 106 8.76 5.01 -1.20
C LEU A 106 7.67 6.07 -1.29
N ASP A 107 7.20 6.39 -2.51
CA ASP A 107 6.07 7.29 -2.71
C ASP A 107 4.78 6.65 -2.15
N GLN A 108 4.56 5.35 -2.44
CA GLN A 108 3.37 4.62 -1.97
C GLN A 108 3.33 4.50 -0.43
N ILE A 109 4.48 4.31 0.22
CA ILE A 109 4.58 4.32 1.68
C ILE A 109 4.27 5.72 2.25
N ALA A 110 4.75 6.79 1.61
CA ALA A 110 4.43 8.15 2.02
C ALA A 110 2.92 8.42 1.90
N ASP A 111 2.29 7.93 0.83
CA ASP A 111 0.85 8.05 0.63
C ASP A 111 0.04 7.30 1.69
N ILE A 112 0.45 6.08 2.06
CA ILE A 112 -0.19 5.32 3.15
C ILE A 112 -0.10 6.08 4.47
N ARG A 113 1.07 6.67 4.78
CA ARG A 113 1.26 7.46 6.01
C ARG A 113 0.39 8.72 6.03
N ALA A 114 0.25 9.40 4.89
CA ALA A 114 -0.66 10.53 4.76
C ALA A 114 -2.12 10.10 5.00
N CYS A 115 -2.54 8.96 4.44
CA CYS A 115 -3.86 8.39 4.66
C CYS A 115 -4.10 7.98 6.12
N LEU A 116 -3.10 7.41 6.80
CA LEU A 116 -3.18 7.10 8.23
C LEU A 116 -3.32 8.37 9.08
N ALA A 117 -2.53 9.40 8.80
CA ALA A 117 -2.61 10.68 9.51
C ALA A 117 -3.98 11.33 9.32
N TRP A 118 -4.50 11.30 8.09
CA TRP A 118 -5.82 11.81 7.77
C TRP A 118 -6.92 11.04 8.52
N LEU A 119 -6.89 9.68 8.45
CA LEU A 119 -7.91 8.86 9.10
C LEU A 119 -7.91 9.01 10.63
N ARG A 120 -6.74 9.14 11.25
CA ARG A 120 -6.63 9.40 12.70
C ARG A 120 -7.19 10.75 13.13
N SER A 121 -7.29 11.72 12.22
CA SER A 121 -7.85 13.05 12.47
C SER A 121 -9.32 13.17 12.08
N GLU A 122 -9.90 12.14 11.46
CA GLU A 122 -11.27 12.16 10.98
C GLU A 122 -12.27 12.04 12.14
N GLU A 123 -13.33 12.86 12.10
CA GLU A 123 -14.38 12.86 13.13
C GLU A 123 -15.07 11.48 13.20
N GLY A 124 -15.27 10.99 14.43
CA GLY A 124 -15.89 9.69 14.70
C GLY A 124 -14.94 8.51 14.50
N VAL A 125 -13.64 8.74 14.28
CA VAL A 125 -12.59 7.72 14.32
C VAL A 125 -11.86 7.75 15.66
N ASP A 126 -11.66 6.57 16.26
CA ASP A 126 -10.78 6.43 17.42
C ASP A 126 -9.32 6.36 16.94
N PRO A 127 -8.49 7.39 17.16
CA PRO A 127 -7.13 7.40 16.69
C PRO A 127 -6.23 6.34 17.36
N ALA A 128 -6.65 5.81 18.51
CA ALA A 128 -5.96 4.72 19.21
C ALA A 128 -6.30 3.34 18.66
N ARG A 129 -7.28 3.22 17.76
CA ARG A 129 -7.75 1.96 17.17
C ARG A 129 -7.73 2.04 15.63
N VAL A 130 -6.54 2.23 15.05
CA VAL A 130 -6.37 2.30 13.59
C VAL A 130 -5.51 1.14 13.12
N GLY A 131 -5.99 0.43 12.10
CA GLY A 131 -5.34 -0.71 11.46
C GLY A 131 -5.06 -0.49 9.98
N LEU A 132 -4.32 -1.45 9.43
CA LEU A 132 -3.99 -1.52 8.00
C LEU A 132 -4.46 -2.83 7.40
N TRP A 133 -5.10 -2.75 6.25
CA TRP A 133 -5.36 -3.90 5.38
C TRP A 133 -4.70 -3.67 4.03
N GLY A 134 -3.99 -4.65 3.50
CA GLY A 134 -3.38 -4.53 2.18
C GLY A 134 -3.34 -5.86 1.45
N SER A 135 -3.37 -5.79 0.12
CA SER A 135 -3.35 -6.98 -0.72
C SER A 135 -2.30 -6.90 -1.81
N SER A 136 -1.68 -8.04 -2.15
CA SER A 136 -0.63 -8.15 -3.15
C SER A 136 0.56 -7.23 -2.80
N TYR A 137 0.99 -6.37 -3.67
CA TYR A 137 2.05 -5.40 -3.39
C TYR A 137 1.70 -4.49 -2.19
N GLY A 138 0.40 -4.12 -2.05
CA GLY A 138 -0.11 -3.43 -0.86
C GLY A 138 -0.01 -4.24 0.42
N GLY A 139 -0.06 -5.58 0.34
CA GLY A 139 0.19 -6.47 1.48
C GLY A 139 1.62 -6.34 2.02
N GLY A 140 2.61 -6.21 1.13
CA GLY A 140 3.99 -5.88 1.52
C GLY A 140 4.10 -4.48 2.15
N HIS A 141 3.41 -3.50 1.57
CA HIS A 141 3.43 -2.13 2.08
C HIS A 141 2.87 -2.01 3.50
N VAL A 142 1.74 -2.67 3.79
CA VAL A 142 1.16 -2.59 5.14
C VAL A 142 2.07 -3.24 6.19
N VAL A 143 2.79 -4.29 5.84
CA VAL A 143 3.82 -4.87 6.73
C VAL A 143 4.98 -3.90 6.95
N PHE A 144 5.46 -3.25 5.88
CA PHE A 144 6.52 -2.24 6.00
C PHE A 144 6.09 -1.07 6.88
N VAL A 145 4.88 -0.52 6.66
CA VAL A 145 4.37 0.60 7.46
C VAL A 145 4.18 0.17 8.91
N THR A 146 3.57 -0.99 9.17
CA THR A 146 3.37 -1.51 10.54
C THR A 146 4.68 -1.65 11.31
N GLY A 147 5.78 -2.05 10.63
CA GLY A 147 7.10 -2.14 11.26
C GLY A 147 7.81 -0.80 11.46
N THR A 148 7.24 0.30 10.97
CA THR A 148 7.85 1.64 11.00
C THR A 148 6.92 2.75 11.51
N ASP A 149 5.67 2.42 11.83
CA ASP A 149 4.67 3.32 12.45
C ASP A 149 4.12 2.65 13.73
N PRO A 150 4.49 3.16 14.93
CA PRO A 150 4.09 2.56 16.21
C PRO A 150 2.61 2.72 16.53
N ASP A 151 1.91 3.58 15.81
CA ASP A 151 0.51 3.89 16.05
C ASP A 151 -0.46 3.01 15.24
N VAL A 152 0.03 2.17 14.34
CA VAL A 152 -0.77 1.08 13.76
C VAL A 152 -0.99 0.01 14.83
N LYS A 153 -2.24 -0.44 15.03
CA LYS A 153 -2.61 -1.35 16.14
C LYS A 153 -2.88 -2.79 15.70
N ALA A 154 -3.31 -3.00 14.47
CA ALA A 154 -3.47 -4.33 13.89
C ALA A 154 -3.29 -4.28 12.37
N THR A 155 -2.84 -5.38 11.78
CA THR A 155 -2.60 -5.44 10.33
C THR A 155 -3.12 -6.76 9.76
N VAL A 156 -3.68 -6.67 8.56
CA VAL A 156 -3.98 -7.83 7.70
C VAL A 156 -3.26 -7.66 6.38
N ALA A 157 -2.41 -8.62 6.04
CA ALA A 157 -1.65 -8.65 4.80
C ALA A 157 -2.08 -9.86 3.96
N GLN A 158 -2.81 -9.61 2.87
CA GLN A 158 -3.34 -10.62 1.97
C GLN A 158 -2.43 -10.81 0.76
N ILE A 159 -2.02 -12.06 0.48
CA ILE A 159 -1.18 -12.46 -0.68
C ILE A 159 -0.03 -11.49 -0.96
N GLY A 160 0.66 -11.05 0.10
CA GLY A 160 1.70 -10.02 0.01
C GLY A 160 3.02 -10.54 -0.52
N GLY A 161 3.76 -9.66 -1.22
CA GLY A 161 5.16 -9.82 -1.53
C GLY A 161 6.03 -9.01 -0.56
N TYR A 162 6.99 -9.66 0.12
CA TYR A 162 7.69 -9.00 1.24
C TYR A 162 9.14 -8.67 0.93
N GLY A 163 9.54 -8.67 -0.32
CA GLY A 163 10.89 -8.34 -0.74
C GLY A 163 11.11 -8.55 -2.23
N HIS A 164 12.36 -8.51 -2.63
CA HIS A 164 12.79 -8.76 -3.99
C HIS A 164 13.77 -9.94 -4.02
N PRO A 165 13.84 -10.69 -5.13
CA PRO A 165 14.79 -11.77 -5.26
C PRO A 165 16.22 -11.29 -4.98
N ALA A 166 16.97 -12.05 -4.18
CA ALA A 166 18.38 -11.79 -3.93
C ALA A 166 19.27 -12.15 -5.15
N ALA A 167 18.76 -11.97 -6.35
CA ALA A 167 19.44 -12.31 -7.60
C ALA A 167 20.45 -11.22 -7.98
N PRO A 168 21.71 -11.58 -8.33
CA PRO A 168 22.72 -10.62 -8.72
C PRO A 168 22.27 -9.67 -9.84
N TRP A 169 21.55 -10.19 -10.85
CA TRP A 169 21.06 -9.40 -11.97
C TRP A 169 20.11 -8.28 -11.54
N TYR A 170 19.25 -8.52 -10.52
CA TYR A 170 18.32 -7.51 -10.04
C TYR A 170 19.07 -6.37 -9.33
N ARG A 171 20.08 -6.72 -8.52
CA ARG A 171 20.96 -5.73 -7.90
C ARG A 171 21.71 -4.89 -8.94
N GLU A 172 22.26 -5.52 -9.96
CA GLU A 172 22.98 -4.84 -11.05
C GLU A 172 22.06 -3.88 -11.80
N LEU A 173 20.85 -4.31 -12.14
CA LEU A 173 19.82 -3.48 -12.77
C LEU A 173 19.48 -2.26 -11.90
N ALA A 174 19.21 -2.47 -10.60
CA ALA A 174 18.88 -1.41 -9.68
C ALA A 174 19.99 -0.36 -9.55
N LEU A 175 21.24 -0.81 -9.43
CA LEU A 175 22.41 0.08 -9.36
C LEU A 175 22.62 0.85 -10.69
N LYS A 176 22.44 0.18 -11.83
CA LYS A 176 22.49 0.83 -13.14
C LYS A 176 21.40 1.90 -13.25
N ARG A 177 20.13 1.60 -12.92
CA ARG A 177 19.02 2.55 -12.95
C ARG A 177 19.28 3.74 -12.01
N ALA A 178 19.82 3.50 -10.81
CA ALA A 178 20.17 4.56 -9.87
C ALA A 178 21.25 5.49 -10.46
N ALA A 179 22.29 4.93 -11.07
CA ALA A 179 23.35 5.71 -11.70
C ALA A 179 22.86 6.50 -12.94
N ASP A 180 22.01 5.89 -13.77
CA ASP A 180 21.45 6.54 -14.94
C ASP A 180 20.50 7.71 -14.57
N LYS A 181 19.69 7.54 -13.51
CA LYS A 181 18.88 8.62 -12.93
C LYS A 181 19.75 9.77 -12.44
N ALA A 182 20.78 9.48 -11.63
CA ALA A 182 21.67 10.50 -11.06
C ALA A 182 22.45 11.27 -12.13
N ARG A 183 22.68 10.67 -13.29
CA ARG A 183 23.39 11.28 -14.43
C ARG A 183 22.46 11.87 -15.49
N ALA A 184 21.16 11.92 -15.23
CA ALA A 184 20.12 12.36 -16.17
C ALA A 184 20.18 11.64 -17.55
N ARG A 185 20.54 10.35 -17.54
CA ARG A 185 20.58 9.51 -18.75
C ARG A 185 19.23 8.89 -19.08
N ILE A 186 18.28 8.94 -18.14
CA ILE A 186 16.90 8.48 -18.28
C ILE A 186 16.01 9.70 -18.16
N ASP A 187 15.15 9.91 -19.16
CA ASP A 187 14.18 10.99 -19.20
C ASP A 187 12.82 10.45 -19.67
N PRO A 188 11.80 10.42 -18.83
CA PRO A 188 11.75 10.84 -17.41
C PRO A 188 12.61 9.95 -16.49
N PRO A 189 12.78 10.30 -15.19
CA PRO A 189 13.69 9.58 -14.28
C PRO A 189 13.39 8.08 -14.09
N VAL A 190 12.24 7.61 -14.56
CA VAL A 190 11.88 6.20 -14.66
C VAL A 190 11.60 5.89 -16.12
N PRO A 191 12.25 4.88 -16.71
CA PRO A 191 12.01 4.52 -18.10
C PRO A 191 10.62 3.91 -18.25
N GLN A 192 9.72 4.64 -18.89
CA GLN A 192 8.33 4.27 -19.04
C GLN A 192 8.17 2.95 -19.83
N GLY A 193 7.42 2.00 -19.27
CA GLY A 193 7.15 0.69 -19.87
C GLY A 193 8.30 -0.32 -19.78
N GLU A 194 9.45 0.06 -19.23
CA GLU A 194 10.59 -0.85 -19.03
C GLU A 194 10.54 -1.52 -17.64
N ASP A 195 11.27 -2.62 -17.50
CA ASP A 195 11.46 -3.36 -16.25
C ASP A 195 10.14 -3.87 -15.60
N GLY A 196 9.02 -3.81 -16.31
CA GLY A 196 7.71 -4.24 -15.82
C GLY A 196 7.56 -5.76 -15.73
N ALA A 197 6.62 -6.22 -14.92
CA ALA A 197 6.24 -7.62 -14.87
C ALA A 197 5.15 -7.93 -15.91
N PRO A 198 5.23 -9.06 -16.64
CA PRO A 198 4.22 -9.44 -17.62
C PRO A 198 2.82 -9.48 -17.01
N GLY A 199 1.86 -8.85 -17.69
CA GLY A 199 0.46 -8.80 -17.25
C GLY A 199 0.15 -7.78 -16.14
N LEU A 200 1.15 -7.08 -15.59
CA LEU A 200 0.97 -6.03 -14.61
C LEU A 200 1.15 -4.65 -15.25
N LYS A 201 0.22 -3.75 -14.98
CA LYS A 201 0.24 -2.37 -15.47
C LYS A 201 1.21 -1.51 -14.65
N GLY A 202 1.93 -0.62 -15.31
CA GLY A 202 2.80 0.38 -14.69
C GLY A 202 4.29 0.04 -14.78
N THR A 203 5.10 1.04 -14.49
CA THR A 203 6.55 0.97 -14.60
C THR A 203 7.19 0.96 -13.21
N PRO A 204 7.94 -0.08 -12.83
CA PRO A 204 8.62 -0.11 -11.55
C PRO A 204 9.81 0.86 -11.49
N ASP A 205 9.97 1.57 -10.40
CA ASP A 205 11.23 2.21 -10.06
C ASP A 205 12.14 1.21 -9.35
N VAL A 206 12.79 0.36 -10.10
CA VAL A 206 13.64 -0.73 -9.56
C VAL A 206 14.78 -0.22 -8.68
N ALA A 207 15.28 1.01 -8.92
CA ALA A 207 16.31 1.62 -8.07
C ALA A 207 15.78 1.89 -6.66
N ARG A 208 14.52 2.30 -6.53
CA ARG A 208 13.87 2.55 -5.24
C ARG A 208 13.28 1.28 -4.63
N GLN A 209 12.82 0.35 -5.47
CA GLN A 209 12.34 -0.95 -5.00
C GLN A 209 13.45 -1.76 -4.32
N TYR A 210 14.67 -1.73 -4.84
CA TYR A 210 15.79 -2.52 -4.31
C TYR A 210 16.08 -2.25 -2.83
N GLY A 211 15.86 -1.02 -2.36
CA GLY A 211 16.01 -0.65 -0.95
C GLY A 211 14.79 -0.92 -0.06
N HIS A 212 13.67 -1.32 -0.65
CA HIS A 212 12.42 -1.56 0.05
C HIS A 212 12.31 -3.02 0.50
N SER A 213 12.34 -3.27 1.80
CA SER A 213 12.27 -4.62 2.37
C SER A 213 11.22 -4.73 3.47
N PRO A 214 9.99 -5.13 3.15
CA PRO A 214 8.97 -5.43 4.17
C PRO A 214 9.40 -6.53 5.14
N LEU A 215 10.18 -7.53 4.73
CA LEU A 215 10.71 -8.56 5.64
C LEU A 215 11.60 -7.96 6.72
N LYS A 216 12.48 -7.01 6.36
CA LYS A 216 13.32 -6.34 7.34
C LYS A 216 12.49 -5.46 8.29
N ALA A 217 11.47 -4.78 7.78
CA ALA A 217 10.55 -4.00 8.62
C ALA A 217 9.75 -4.89 9.59
N ALA A 218 9.41 -6.12 9.17
CA ALA A 218 8.69 -7.09 10.00
C ALA A 218 9.41 -7.43 11.32
N GLU A 219 10.74 -7.28 11.40
CA GLU A 219 11.52 -7.47 12.63
C GLU A 219 11.13 -6.49 13.74
N ASN A 220 10.58 -5.33 13.37
CA ASN A 220 10.18 -4.27 14.30
C ASN A 220 8.70 -4.32 14.69
N ILE A 221 7.89 -5.20 14.12
CA ILE A 221 6.46 -5.27 14.41
C ILE A 221 6.23 -5.77 15.84
N ARG A 222 5.36 -5.07 16.57
CA ARG A 222 5.00 -5.38 17.96
C ARG A 222 3.49 -5.49 18.15
N VAL A 223 2.73 -5.46 17.06
CA VAL A 223 1.26 -5.50 17.04
C VAL A 223 0.77 -6.75 16.30
N PRO A 224 -0.49 -7.17 16.50
CA PRO A 224 -1.04 -8.35 15.84
C PRO A 224 -1.06 -8.24 14.31
N VAL A 225 -0.60 -9.28 13.61
CA VAL A 225 -0.63 -9.36 12.14
C VAL A 225 -1.25 -10.69 11.66
N LEU A 226 -2.22 -10.60 10.77
CA LEU A 226 -2.76 -11.74 10.03
C LEU A 226 -2.19 -11.76 8.61
N PHE A 227 -1.62 -12.89 8.23
CA PHE A 227 -1.19 -13.18 6.86
C PHE A 227 -2.19 -14.12 6.19
N ILE A 228 -2.70 -13.73 5.03
CA ILE A 228 -3.59 -14.55 4.20
C ILE A 228 -2.85 -14.82 2.90
N ASP A 229 -2.55 -16.07 2.60
CA ASP A 229 -1.73 -16.47 1.45
C ASP A 229 -2.47 -17.38 0.48
N ALA A 230 -2.03 -17.37 -0.77
CA ALA A 230 -2.34 -18.38 -1.79
C ALA A 230 -1.28 -19.47 -1.76
N GLU A 231 -1.70 -20.76 -1.78
CA GLU A 231 -0.77 -21.89 -1.77
C GLU A 231 0.02 -21.99 -3.07
N HIS A 232 -0.62 -21.63 -4.18
CA HIS A 232 -0.05 -21.68 -5.53
C HIS A 232 0.23 -20.26 -6.05
N GLU A 233 0.95 -19.46 -5.23
CA GLU A 233 1.33 -18.10 -5.57
C GLU A 233 2.33 -18.10 -6.74
N GLU A 234 2.04 -17.36 -7.79
CA GLU A 234 2.82 -17.34 -9.02
C GLU A 234 3.66 -16.08 -9.23
N TYR A 235 3.46 -15.02 -8.45
CA TYR A 235 4.15 -13.74 -8.60
C TYR A 235 5.29 -13.54 -7.61
N ASN A 236 5.25 -14.20 -6.46
CA ASN A 236 6.20 -14.00 -5.39
C ASN A 236 7.03 -15.25 -5.14
N ASP A 237 8.34 -15.11 -4.99
CA ASP A 237 9.21 -16.19 -4.54
C ASP A 237 8.72 -16.74 -3.19
N PRO A 238 8.67 -18.07 -2.99
CA PRO A 238 8.21 -18.66 -1.73
C PRO A 238 8.93 -18.12 -0.47
N SER A 239 10.21 -17.78 -0.57
CA SER A 239 10.99 -17.18 0.54
C SER A 239 10.60 -15.73 0.86
N LEU A 240 9.79 -15.12 0.01
CA LEU A 240 9.34 -13.73 0.12
C LEU A 240 7.81 -13.62 0.29
N GLN A 241 7.16 -14.72 0.68
CA GLN A 241 5.72 -14.77 0.95
C GLN A 241 5.40 -14.61 2.43
N GLY A 242 4.13 -14.64 2.79
CA GLY A 242 3.65 -14.45 4.15
C GLY A 242 4.17 -15.46 5.17
N SER A 243 4.61 -16.66 4.75
CA SER A 243 5.26 -17.62 5.67
C SER A 243 6.52 -17.01 6.31
N ALA A 244 7.41 -16.45 5.51
CA ALA A 244 8.65 -15.85 6.01
C ALA A 244 8.38 -14.63 6.91
N ALA A 245 7.47 -13.73 6.49
CA ALA A 245 7.09 -12.56 7.28
C ALA A 245 6.43 -12.97 8.61
N CYS A 246 5.53 -13.96 8.59
CA CYS A 246 4.85 -14.47 9.77
C CYS A 246 5.83 -15.04 10.80
N GLU A 247 6.82 -15.82 10.37
CA GLU A 247 7.86 -16.37 11.26
C GLU A 247 8.71 -15.29 11.93
N ILE A 248 8.98 -14.20 11.20
CA ILE A 248 9.72 -13.04 11.77
C ILE A 248 8.86 -12.36 12.83
N VAL A 249 7.61 -12.02 12.51
CA VAL A 249 6.71 -11.30 13.42
C VAL A 249 6.41 -12.13 14.67
N ARG A 250 6.23 -13.45 14.56
CA ARG A 250 5.97 -14.37 15.70
C ARG A 250 7.02 -14.31 16.80
N LYS A 251 8.22 -13.89 16.50
CA LYS A 251 9.29 -13.72 17.50
C LYS A 251 9.02 -12.58 18.49
N HIS A 252 8.12 -11.65 18.13
CA HIS A 252 7.94 -10.37 18.84
C HIS A 252 6.49 -9.99 19.05
N ALA A 253 5.55 -10.54 18.28
CA ALA A 253 4.13 -10.22 18.33
C ALA A 253 3.25 -11.39 17.95
N ILE A 254 1.93 -11.25 18.15
CA ILE A 254 0.95 -12.22 17.69
C ILE A 254 0.92 -12.18 16.15
N ALA A 255 1.20 -13.32 15.52
CA ALA A 255 1.06 -13.44 14.07
C ALA A 255 0.40 -14.79 13.72
N GLU A 256 -0.64 -14.69 12.92
CA GLU A 256 -1.34 -15.86 12.37
C GLU A 256 -1.21 -15.90 10.86
N ARG A 257 -1.21 -17.11 10.29
CA ARG A 257 -1.19 -17.31 8.86
C ARG A 257 -2.28 -18.27 8.45
N LYS A 258 -3.04 -17.89 7.41
CA LYS A 258 -4.00 -18.75 6.75
C LYS A 258 -3.66 -18.85 5.27
N THR A 259 -3.60 -20.08 4.75
CA THR A 259 -3.35 -20.35 3.32
C THR A 259 -4.59 -20.96 2.70
N PHE A 260 -4.94 -20.48 1.48
CA PHE A 260 -5.98 -21.06 0.66
C PHE A 260 -5.38 -21.84 -0.52
N PRO A 261 -5.93 -23.02 -0.90
CA PRO A 261 -5.44 -23.82 -2.01
C PRO A 261 -5.87 -23.21 -3.36
N CYS A 262 -5.20 -22.12 -3.73
CA CYS A 262 -5.52 -21.32 -4.92
C CYS A 262 -4.31 -20.53 -5.41
N THR A 263 -4.44 -19.92 -6.59
CA THR A 263 -3.50 -18.96 -7.16
C THR A 263 -3.82 -17.53 -6.71
N HIS A 264 -2.95 -16.58 -7.05
CA HIS A 264 -2.99 -15.19 -6.60
C HIS A 264 -4.39 -14.55 -6.74
N TYR A 265 -4.94 -14.53 -7.95
CA TYR A 265 -6.19 -13.81 -8.20
C TYR A 265 -7.45 -14.53 -7.72
N VAL A 266 -7.39 -15.84 -7.47
CA VAL A 266 -8.55 -16.62 -7.03
C VAL A 266 -8.95 -16.28 -5.59
N VAL A 267 -8.05 -15.67 -4.80
CA VAL A 267 -8.38 -15.13 -3.47
C VAL A 267 -9.43 -14.03 -3.53
N TYR A 268 -9.43 -13.22 -4.59
CA TYR A 268 -10.37 -12.10 -4.74
C TYR A 268 -11.78 -12.52 -5.17
N ASP A 269 -11.95 -13.75 -5.63
CA ASP A 269 -13.20 -14.29 -6.14
C ASP A 269 -13.70 -15.45 -5.29
N LYS A 270 -13.23 -16.67 -5.56
CA LYS A 270 -13.69 -17.89 -4.86
C LYS A 270 -13.47 -17.86 -3.36
N TYR A 271 -12.36 -17.29 -2.90
CA TYR A 271 -12.01 -17.22 -1.48
C TYR A 271 -12.23 -15.85 -0.85
N TYR A 272 -12.93 -14.95 -1.54
CA TYR A 272 -13.25 -13.62 -1.01
C TYR A 272 -13.93 -13.69 0.36
N THR A 273 -15.05 -14.41 0.45
CA THR A 273 -15.84 -14.48 1.70
C THR A 273 -15.04 -15.03 2.88
N PRO A 274 -14.38 -16.21 2.79
CA PRO A 274 -13.60 -16.72 3.92
C PRO A 274 -12.38 -15.84 4.26
N ALA A 275 -11.74 -15.20 3.29
CA ALA A 275 -10.63 -14.27 3.53
C ALA A 275 -11.13 -12.99 4.23
N MET A 276 -12.27 -12.46 3.79
CA MET A 276 -12.91 -11.30 4.39
C MET A 276 -13.36 -11.55 5.84
N GLU A 277 -13.94 -12.72 6.12
CA GLU A 277 -14.34 -13.13 7.47
C GLU A 277 -13.12 -13.23 8.41
N LEU A 278 -12.02 -13.81 7.96
CA LEU A 278 -10.78 -13.86 8.73
C LEU A 278 -10.26 -12.45 9.06
N ALA A 279 -10.21 -11.58 8.05
CA ALA A 279 -9.74 -10.21 8.22
C ALA A 279 -10.65 -9.39 9.15
N ARG A 280 -11.98 -9.53 9.01
CA ARG A 280 -12.95 -8.87 9.89
C ARG A 280 -12.78 -9.34 11.34
N ASN A 281 -12.77 -10.65 11.59
CA ASN A 281 -12.63 -11.22 12.93
C ASN A 281 -11.29 -10.80 13.59
N TRP A 282 -10.25 -10.63 12.76
CA TRP A 282 -8.95 -10.10 13.22
C TRP A 282 -9.07 -8.68 13.73
N PHE A 283 -9.67 -7.78 12.95
CA PHE A 283 -9.85 -6.40 13.36
C PHE A 283 -10.84 -6.23 14.51
N GLU A 284 -11.95 -7.00 14.55
CA GLU A 284 -12.89 -7.01 15.69
C GLU A 284 -12.21 -7.43 17.01
N LYS A 285 -11.17 -8.25 16.94
CA LYS A 285 -10.44 -8.73 18.11
C LYS A 285 -9.37 -7.76 18.58
N TYR A 286 -8.76 -6.99 17.67
CA TYR A 286 -7.54 -6.25 17.97
C TYR A 286 -7.65 -4.73 17.80
N LEU A 287 -8.73 -4.23 17.25
CA LEU A 287 -9.11 -2.83 17.19
C LEU A 287 -10.34 -2.53 18.04
#